data_fb56afc570a2f20b9910a4e246d23e53
#
_entry.id   fb56afc570a2f20b9910a4e246d23e53
#
_cell.length_a   1.000
_cell.length_b   1.000
_cell.length_c   1.000
_cell.angle_alpha   90.00
_cell.angle_beta   90.00
_cell.angle_gamma   90.00
#
_symmetry.space_group_name_H-M   'P 1'
#
loop_
_entity.id
_entity.type
_entity.pdbx_description
1 polymer ?
#
loop_
_entity_poly.entity_id
_entity_poly.type
_entity_poly.pdbx_seq_one_letter_code
_entity_poly.pdbx_strand_id
1 'polypeptide(L)'
;MSCMTKPADVPAATLASGAQMPMIGFGTWKLRSVRARDAVLAALAAGYRHLDTATMYGNEEDVGAGLRESGIARDEVFITTKIRPSDAGQEPAVLRRSLRKLGIDYLDLWLLHWPSRAGTNRPLWQEILRLQADGLVRDVGVSNFSTAQLDDLIKTSGHAPAVNQVHWDPARYDPVVLADHADRGIAVEGYSPLRDTRLDDPVLMTIAAGLGVTTAQVVLRWHLEHDITVIPKSAHPDRIAANIDLFGFTLTPAQTAAIDALAGTSNRGHPAGH
;
A
#
# COMPACT_ATOMS: atom_id res chain seq x y z
N MET A 1 7.82 -28.94 -14.78
CA MET A 1 8.80 -27.90 -14.44
C MET A 1 8.23 -26.58 -14.95
N SER A 2 7.53 -25.87 -14.09
CA SER A 2 7.01 -24.55 -14.42
C SER A 2 8.18 -23.57 -14.43
N CYS A 3 8.40 -22.93 -15.57
CA CYS A 3 9.38 -21.87 -15.71
C CYS A 3 8.93 -20.74 -14.79
N MET A 4 9.59 -20.55 -13.65
CA MET A 4 9.40 -19.36 -12.82
C MET A 4 9.85 -18.17 -13.68
N THR A 5 8.92 -17.43 -14.19
CA THR A 5 9.22 -16.15 -14.84
C THR A 5 9.97 -15.29 -13.83
N LYS A 6 11.15 -14.79 -14.23
CA LYS A 6 11.90 -13.82 -13.46
C LYS A 6 10.94 -12.72 -13.01
N PRO A 7 10.95 -12.28 -11.72
CA PRO A 7 10.11 -11.19 -11.31
C PRO A 7 10.28 -10.04 -12.30
N ALA A 8 9.18 -9.49 -12.81
CA ALA A 8 9.25 -8.25 -13.57
C ALA A 8 10.03 -7.25 -12.71
N ASP A 9 10.91 -6.45 -13.31
CA ASP A 9 11.65 -5.41 -12.60
C ASP A 9 10.62 -4.36 -12.11
N VAL A 10 9.96 -4.69 -11.00
CA VAL A 10 8.99 -3.79 -10.35
C VAL A 10 9.80 -2.60 -9.83
N PRO A 11 9.53 -1.38 -10.28
CA PRO A 11 10.21 -0.20 -9.76
C PRO A 11 9.93 -0.05 -8.26
N ALA A 12 10.85 0.62 -7.56
CA ALA A 12 10.72 0.86 -6.14
C ALA A 12 10.75 2.36 -5.83
N ALA A 13 9.93 2.79 -4.89
CA ALA A 13 10.03 4.09 -4.29
C ALA A 13 11.15 4.06 -3.23
N THR A 14 12.07 5.03 -3.29
CA THR A 14 13.13 5.16 -2.29
C THR A 14 12.58 5.94 -1.10
N LEU A 15 12.47 5.29 0.04
CA LEU A 15 12.04 5.92 1.29
C LEU A 15 13.17 6.74 1.94
N ALA A 16 12.84 7.58 2.92
CA ALA A 16 13.80 8.44 3.60
C ALA A 16 14.96 7.69 4.28
N SER A 17 14.75 6.45 4.69
CA SER A 17 15.80 5.55 5.21
C SER A 17 16.75 5.02 4.13
N GLY A 18 16.41 5.19 2.86
CA GLY A 18 17.08 4.53 1.73
C GLY A 18 16.47 3.16 1.38
N ALA A 19 15.48 2.67 2.12
CA ALA A 19 14.79 1.43 1.80
C ALA A 19 14.04 1.54 0.48
N GLN A 20 14.02 0.43 -0.26
CA GLN A 20 13.36 0.34 -1.56
C GLN A 20 11.98 -0.32 -1.38
N MET A 21 10.92 0.46 -1.43
CA MET A 21 9.54 -0.03 -1.35
C MET A 21 9.02 -0.35 -2.76
N PRO A 22 8.73 -1.63 -3.10
CA PRO A 22 8.18 -1.96 -4.41
C PRO A 22 6.89 -1.20 -4.68
N MET A 23 6.80 -0.52 -5.84
CA MET A 23 5.67 0.36 -6.17
C MET A 23 4.36 -0.39 -6.45
N ILE A 24 4.39 -1.72 -6.57
CA ILE A 24 3.19 -2.53 -6.55
C ILE A 24 3.27 -3.56 -5.44
N GLY A 25 2.35 -3.45 -4.46
CA GLY A 25 2.21 -4.36 -3.35
C GLY A 25 0.92 -5.17 -3.41
N PHE A 26 0.83 -6.21 -2.60
CA PHE A 26 -0.34 -7.05 -2.46
C PHE A 26 -1.09 -6.73 -1.16
N GLY A 27 -2.28 -6.13 -1.29
CA GLY A 27 -3.15 -5.84 -0.16
C GLY A 27 -3.90 -7.10 0.32
N THR A 28 -4.04 -7.24 1.64
CA THR A 28 -4.67 -8.44 2.24
C THR A 28 -6.00 -8.16 2.96
N TRP A 29 -6.53 -6.95 2.88
CA TRP A 29 -7.79 -6.59 3.54
C TRP A 29 -8.95 -7.51 3.12
N LYS A 30 -9.73 -8.00 4.11
CA LYS A 30 -10.84 -8.97 3.95
C LYS A 30 -10.41 -10.37 3.46
N LEU A 31 -9.15 -10.68 3.33
CA LEU A 31 -8.68 -12.06 3.18
C LEU A 31 -8.49 -12.67 4.57
N ARG A 32 -8.89 -13.92 4.77
CA ARG A 32 -8.80 -14.61 6.06
C ARG A 32 -8.53 -16.10 5.87
N SER A 33 -7.87 -16.68 6.87
CA SER A 33 -7.59 -18.11 6.97
C SER A 33 -6.89 -18.63 5.71
N VAL A 34 -7.19 -19.82 5.28
CA VAL A 34 -6.59 -20.47 4.08
C VAL A 34 -6.63 -19.56 2.85
N ARG A 35 -7.70 -18.75 2.66
CA ARG A 35 -7.77 -17.83 1.52
C ARG A 35 -6.73 -16.72 1.57
N ALA A 36 -6.38 -16.24 2.76
CA ALA A 36 -5.34 -15.23 2.91
C ALA A 36 -3.97 -15.83 2.59
N ARG A 37 -3.66 -17.00 3.17
CA ARG A 37 -2.43 -17.74 2.90
C ARG A 37 -2.27 -18.06 1.41
N ASP A 38 -3.27 -18.64 0.80
CA ASP A 38 -3.22 -19.07 -0.61
C ASP A 38 -3.08 -17.86 -1.56
N ALA A 39 -3.75 -16.73 -1.26
CA ALA A 39 -3.61 -15.51 -2.03
C ALA A 39 -2.21 -14.88 -1.89
N VAL A 40 -1.60 -14.94 -0.70
CA VAL A 40 -0.20 -14.51 -0.49
C VAL A 40 0.75 -15.40 -1.27
N LEU A 41 0.58 -16.72 -1.24
CA LEU A 41 1.37 -17.65 -2.04
C LEU A 41 1.27 -17.34 -3.54
N ALA A 42 0.04 -17.13 -4.04
CA ALA A 42 -0.20 -16.78 -5.43
C ALA A 42 0.45 -15.43 -5.80
N ALA A 43 0.37 -14.43 -4.91
CA ALA A 43 0.99 -13.13 -5.13
C ALA A 43 2.52 -13.24 -5.20
N LEU A 44 3.14 -13.92 -4.26
CA LEU A 44 4.59 -14.11 -4.23
C LEU A 44 5.07 -14.93 -5.45
N ALA A 45 4.32 -15.96 -5.85
CA ALA A 45 4.58 -16.73 -7.07
C ALA A 45 4.44 -15.90 -8.35
N ALA A 46 3.50 -14.94 -8.38
CA ALA A 46 3.32 -13.99 -9.49
C ALA A 46 4.39 -12.89 -9.55
N GLY A 47 5.27 -12.79 -8.54
CA GLY A 47 6.37 -11.82 -8.52
C GLY A 47 6.19 -10.64 -7.56
N TYR A 48 5.10 -10.56 -6.80
CA TYR A 48 5.00 -9.54 -5.75
C TYR A 48 6.11 -9.70 -4.72
N ARG A 49 6.67 -8.57 -4.29
CA ARG A 49 7.67 -8.50 -3.22
C ARG A 49 7.32 -7.44 -2.17
N HIS A 50 6.07 -7.00 -2.14
CA HIS A 50 5.52 -6.12 -1.11
C HIS A 50 4.17 -6.69 -0.66
N LEU A 51 4.03 -6.95 0.66
CA LEU A 51 2.80 -7.45 1.29
C LEU A 51 2.29 -6.41 2.28
N ASP A 52 1.03 -6.00 2.14
CA ASP A 52 0.37 -5.07 3.05
C ASP A 52 -0.73 -5.77 3.86
N THR A 53 -0.60 -5.70 5.18
CA THR A 53 -1.60 -6.17 6.14
C THR A 53 -1.85 -5.14 7.25
N ALA A 54 -2.60 -5.51 8.28
CA ALA A 54 -2.85 -4.68 9.47
C ALA A 54 -3.34 -5.53 10.64
N THR A 55 -3.07 -5.07 11.87
CA THR A 55 -3.58 -5.73 13.10
C THR A 55 -5.10 -5.91 13.06
N MET A 56 -5.84 -4.90 12.55
CA MET A 56 -7.29 -4.95 12.48
C MET A 56 -7.86 -5.94 11.45
N TYR A 57 -7.06 -6.39 10.49
CA TYR A 57 -7.53 -7.37 9.50
C TYR A 57 -7.66 -8.77 10.11
N GLY A 58 -6.92 -9.05 11.19
CA GLY A 58 -6.95 -10.32 11.90
C GLY A 58 -6.37 -11.49 11.10
N ASN A 59 -5.50 -11.20 10.13
CA ASN A 59 -4.94 -12.18 9.19
C ASN A 59 -3.41 -12.18 9.13
N GLU A 60 -2.73 -11.49 10.04
CA GLU A 60 -1.25 -11.43 10.07
C GLU A 60 -0.62 -12.82 10.14
N GLU A 61 -1.23 -13.76 10.87
CA GLU A 61 -0.76 -15.14 10.97
C GLU A 61 -0.87 -15.89 9.65
N ASP A 62 -1.98 -15.69 8.91
CA ASP A 62 -2.21 -16.29 7.60
C ASP A 62 -1.23 -15.72 6.56
N VAL A 63 -0.97 -14.39 6.60
CA VAL A 63 0.02 -13.73 5.75
C VAL A 63 1.42 -14.27 6.03
N GLY A 64 1.79 -14.40 7.31
CA GLY A 64 3.06 -14.99 7.72
C GLY A 64 3.19 -16.47 7.30
N ALA A 65 2.11 -17.22 7.34
CA ALA A 65 2.09 -18.61 6.86
C ALA A 65 2.37 -18.67 5.34
N GLY A 66 1.68 -17.83 4.54
CA GLY A 66 1.92 -17.74 3.10
C GLY A 66 3.36 -17.34 2.76
N LEU A 67 3.93 -16.38 3.50
CA LEU A 67 5.33 -15.99 3.32
C LEU A 67 6.29 -17.16 3.58
N ARG A 68 6.15 -17.84 4.72
CA ARG A 68 7.01 -19.00 5.05
C ARG A 68 6.88 -20.14 4.05
N GLU A 69 5.66 -20.47 3.66
CA GLU A 69 5.40 -21.55 2.71
C GLU A 69 5.90 -21.24 1.29
N SER A 70 6.05 -19.95 0.94
CA SER A 70 6.59 -19.55 -0.38
C SER A 70 8.08 -19.89 -0.56
N GLY A 71 8.83 -20.06 0.53
CA GLY A 71 10.27 -20.30 0.51
C GLY A 71 11.12 -19.10 0.09
N ILE A 72 10.50 -17.91 -0.12
CA ILE A 72 11.21 -16.67 -0.45
C ILE A 72 11.89 -16.13 0.81
N ALA A 73 13.12 -15.67 0.69
CA ALA A 73 13.86 -15.13 1.83
C ALA A 73 13.18 -13.85 2.38
N ARG A 74 13.24 -13.65 3.72
CA ARG A 74 12.58 -12.53 4.38
C ARG A 74 13.02 -11.17 3.85
N ASP A 75 14.29 -11.02 3.53
CA ASP A 75 14.91 -9.80 3.03
C ASP A 75 14.57 -9.48 1.56
N GLU A 76 13.99 -10.44 0.85
CA GLU A 76 13.47 -10.22 -0.50
C GLU A 76 12.03 -9.66 -0.51
N VAL A 77 11.35 -9.57 0.65
CA VAL A 77 9.94 -9.15 0.73
C VAL A 77 9.79 -7.95 1.66
N PHE A 78 9.24 -6.87 1.13
CA PHE A 78 8.85 -5.69 1.89
C PHE A 78 7.51 -5.94 2.60
N ILE A 79 7.46 -5.83 3.93
CA ILE A 79 6.26 -6.15 4.72
C ILE A 79 5.79 -4.92 5.47
N THR A 80 4.53 -4.55 5.20
CA THR A 80 3.79 -3.48 5.88
C THR A 80 2.73 -4.07 6.79
N THR A 81 2.69 -3.61 8.05
CA THR A 81 1.51 -3.77 8.91
C THR A 81 1.18 -2.46 9.62
N LYS A 82 0.06 -2.42 10.36
CA LYS A 82 -0.49 -1.16 10.89
C LYS A 82 -0.99 -1.33 12.32
N ILE A 83 -0.77 -0.31 13.15
CA ILE A 83 -1.31 -0.21 14.50
C ILE A 83 -2.56 0.68 14.51
N ARG A 84 -3.58 0.31 15.27
CA ARG A 84 -4.79 1.12 15.45
C ARG A 84 -4.56 2.25 16.45
N PRO A 85 -5.19 3.41 16.26
CA PRO A 85 -5.16 4.49 17.26
C PRO A 85 -5.69 4.06 18.64
N SER A 86 -6.61 3.09 18.67
CA SER A 86 -7.15 2.51 19.92
C SER A 86 -6.15 1.70 20.71
N ASP A 87 -5.00 1.35 20.13
CA ASP A 87 -3.94 0.59 20.77
C ASP A 87 -2.86 1.51 21.38
N ALA A 88 -3.13 2.83 21.46
CA ALA A 88 -2.23 3.82 22.06
C ALA A 88 -1.87 3.43 23.51
N GLY A 89 -0.56 3.52 23.84
CA GLY A 89 0.00 3.06 25.10
C GLY A 89 0.33 1.56 25.15
N GLN A 90 0.10 0.81 24.07
CA GLN A 90 0.41 -0.61 23.94
C GLN A 90 1.35 -0.91 22.75
N GLU A 91 1.96 0.11 22.15
CA GLU A 91 2.71 0.01 20.90
C GLU A 91 3.79 -1.09 20.93
N PRO A 92 4.62 -1.22 22.01
CA PRO A 92 5.62 -2.29 22.04
C PRO A 92 5.02 -3.68 22.07
N ALA A 93 3.88 -3.86 22.76
CA ALA A 93 3.19 -5.14 22.83
C ALA A 93 2.51 -5.50 21.50
N VAL A 94 1.93 -4.49 20.82
CA VAL A 94 1.31 -4.64 19.51
C VAL A 94 2.35 -5.03 18.47
N LEU A 95 3.49 -4.30 18.41
CA LEU A 95 4.57 -4.59 17.46
C LEU A 95 5.10 -6.03 17.64
N ARG A 96 5.45 -6.42 18.87
CA ARG A 96 5.94 -7.77 19.14
C ARG A 96 4.91 -8.85 18.81
N ARG A 97 3.62 -8.57 19.00
CA ARG A 97 2.54 -9.48 18.63
C ARG A 97 2.44 -9.63 17.11
N SER A 98 2.53 -8.53 16.35
CA SER A 98 2.54 -8.55 14.88
C SER A 98 3.73 -9.33 14.34
N LEU A 99 4.95 -9.08 14.84
CA LEU A 99 6.15 -9.82 14.46
C LEU A 99 6.00 -11.33 14.70
N ARG A 100 5.49 -11.73 15.88
CA ARG A 100 5.23 -13.17 16.17
C ARG A 100 4.19 -13.78 15.25
N LYS A 101 3.09 -13.08 14.95
CA LYS A 101 2.03 -13.59 14.05
C LYS A 101 2.54 -13.73 12.62
N LEU A 102 3.26 -12.74 12.13
CA LEU A 102 3.90 -12.79 10.82
C LEU A 102 5.04 -13.81 10.76
N GLY A 103 5.64 -14.17 11.90
CA GLY A 103 6.79 -15.08 12.00
C GLY A 103 8.06 -14.45 11.43
N ILE A 104 8.29 -13.18 11.72
CA ILE A 104 9.42 -12.38 11.23
C ILE A 104 10.06 -11.60 12.38
N ASP A 105 11.32 -11.18 12.20
CA ASP A 105 12.10 -10.50 13.23
C ASP A 105 12.02 -8.97 13.12
N TYR A 106 11.67 -8.43 11.96
CA TYR A 106 11.53 -6.99 11.71
C TYR A 106 10.42 -6.70 10.69
N LEU A 107 9.90 -5.48 10.72
CA LEU A 107 9.02 -4.90 9.70
C LEU A 107 9.81 -3.96 8.78
N ASP A 108 9.44 -3.91 7.50
CA ASP A 108 9.94 -2.90 6.59
C ASP A 108 9.21 -1.58 6.80
N LEU A 109 7.88 -1.62 6.99
CA LEU A 109 7.06 -0.43 7.23
C LEU A 109 5.99 -0.69 8.30
N TRP A 110 5.89 0.21 9.27
CA TRP A 110 4.84 0.18 10.27
C TRP A 110 4.04 1.47 10.28
N LEU A 111 2.74 1.37 10.05
CA LEU A 111 1.87 2.53 9.89
C LEU A 111 0.95 2.75 11.10
N LEU A 112 0.77 4.02 11.48
CA LEU A 112 -0.41 4.43 12.24
C LEU A 112 -1.63 4.42 11.30
N HIS A 113 -2.56 3.48 11.54
CA HIS A 113 -3.61 3.09 10.58
C HIS A 113 -4.63 4.20 10.26
N TRP A 114 -4.90 5.08 11.23
CA TRP A 114 -5.83 6.21 11.12
C TRP A 114 -5.41 7.33 12.06
N PRO A 115 -5.75 8.58 11.75
CA PRO A 115 -5.66 9.64 12.73
C PRO A 115 -6.54 9.34 13.94
N SER A 116 -6.00 9.57 15.14
CA SER A 116 -6.75 9.42 16.38
C SER A 116 -7.76 10.54 16.56
N ARG A 117 -9.01 10.19 16.83
CA ARG A 117 -10.06 11.14 17.25
C ARG A 117 -9.88 11.61 18.70
N ALA A 118 -9.16 10.85 19.51
CA ALA A 118 -8.88 11.15 20.91
C ALA A 118 -7.67 12.06 21.14
N GLY A 119 -7.06 12.59 20.05
CA GLY A 119 -5.87 13.46 20.16
C GLY A 119 -4.58 12.73 20.53
N THR A 120 -4.52 11.41 20.41
CA THR A 120 -3.35 10.59 20.78
C THR A 120 -2.33 10.41 19.65
N ASN A 121 -2.43 11.15 18.52
CA ASN A 121 -1.51 11.00 17.38
C ASN A 121 -0.06 11.26 17.81
N ARG A 122 0.20 12.35 18.53
CA ARG A 122 1.57 12.74 18.92
C ARG A 122 2.25 11.73 19.82
N PRO A 123 1.68 11.34 20.98
CA PRO A 123 2.34 10.36 21.85
C PRO A 123 2.51 9.00 21.15
N LEU A 124 1.53 8.55 20.37
CA LEU A 124 1.63 7.31 19.62
C LEU A 124 2.73 7.38 18.56
N TRP A 125 2.83 8.49 17.82
CA TRP A 125 3.90 8.72 16.84
C TRP A 125 5.28 8.74 17.48
N GLN A 126 5.44 9.41 18.63
CA GLN A 126 6.72 9.42 19.36
C GLN A 126 7.16 8.02 19.78
N GLU A 127 6.23 7.18 20.24
CA GLU A 127 6.55 5.80 20.63
C GLU A 127 6.87 4.94 19.41
N ILE A 128 6.19 5.14 18.27
CA ILE A 128 6.52 4.49 16.99
C ILE A 128 7.96 4.82 16.56
N LEU A 129 8.37 6.10 16.62
CA LEU A 129 9.73 6.54 16.30
C LEU A 129 10.77 5.91 17.26
N ARG A 130 10.45 5.81 18.56
CA ARG A 130 11.33 5.16 19.53
C ARG A 130 11.53 3.67 19.18
N LEU A 131 10.45 2.97 18.81
CA LEU A 131 10.51 1.55 18.43
C LEU A 131 11.24 1.34 17.09
N GLN A 132 11.19 2.30 16.18
CA GLN A 132 12.04 2.30 14.98
C GLN A 132 13.53 2.34 15.36
N ALA A 133 13.90 3.22 16.29
CA ALA A 133 15.28 3.32 16.77
C ALA A 133 15.79 2.03 17.45
N ASP A 134 14.89 1.20 18.02
CA ASP A 134 15.22 -0.13 18.55
C ASP A 134 15.52 -1.18 17.46
N GLY A 135 15.35 -0.84 16.15
CA GLY A 135 15.70 -1.70 15.02
C GLY A 135 14.67 -2.76 14.64
N LEU A 136 13.51 -2.79 15.29
CA LEU A 136 12.43 -3.75 14.98
C LEU A 136 11.59 -3.32 13.76
N VAL A 137 11.71 -2.07 13.34
CA VAL A 137 11.01 -1.48 12.20
C VAL A 137 12.00 -0.64 11.41
N ARG A 138 12.05 -0.82 10.08
CA ARG A 138 12.95 -0.04 9.19
C ARG A 138 12.41 1.37 8.95
N ASP A 139 11.16 1.45 8.50
CA ASP A 139 10.47 2.72 8.24
C ASP A 139 9.14 2.79 8.98
N VAL A 140 8.76 4.01 9.31
CA VAL A 140 7.49 4.30 9.98
C VAL A 140 6.70 5.33 9.19
N GLY A 141 5.38 5.18 9.19
CA GLY A 141 4.50 6.04 8.43
C GLY A 141 3.11 6.12 9.03
N VAL A 142 2.23 6.71 8.27
CA VAL A 142 0.84 6.93 8.65
C VAL A 142 -0.11 6.49 7.55
N SER A 143 -1.40 6.42 7.87
CA SER A 143 -2.45 6.15 6.89
C SER A 143 -3.63 7.09 7.14
N ASN A 144 -4.17 7.65 6.05
CA ASN A 144 -5.32 8.57 6.06
C ASN A 144 -5.09 9.90 6.81
N PHE A 145 -3.87 10.37 6.88
CA PHE A 145 -3.56 11.67 7.46
C PHE A 145 -3.72 12.79 6.43
N SER A 146 -4.36 13.88 6.83
CA SER A 146 -4.41 15.12 6.04
C SER A 146 -3.07 15.86 6.12
N THR A 147 -2.80 16.75 5.17
CA THR A 147 -1.60 17.61 5.16
C THR A 147 -1.40 18.34 6.49
N ALA A 148 -2.46 18.90 7.06
CA ALA A 148 -2.39 19.58 8.36
C ALA A 148 -1.98 18.64 9.51
N GLN A 149 -2.42 17.38 9.48
CA GLN A 149 -2.01 16.38 10.46
C GLN A 149 -0.57 15.91 10.26
N LEU A 150 -0.10 15.83 9.01
CA LEU A 150 1.31 15.56 8.69
C LEU A 150 2.19 16.70 9.23
N ASP A 151 1.83 17.95 8.97
CA ASP A 151 2.54 19.12 9.46
C ASP A 151 2.64 19.15 11.00
N ASP A 152 1.56 18.77 11.68
CA ASP A 152 1.53 18.67 13.14
C ASP A 152 2.49 17.60 13.67
N LEU A 153 2.55 16.41 13.03
CA LEU A 153 3.50 15.38 13.40
C LEU A 153 4.95 15.83 13.17
N ILE A 154 5.24 16.38 11.99
CA ILE A 154 6.58 16.88 11.65
C ILE A 154 7.03 17.96 12.61
N LYS A 155 6.17 18.96 12.84
CA LYS A 155 6.48 20.08 13.75
C LYS A 155 6.78 19.61 15.17
N THR A 156 6.07 18.59 15.64
CA THR A 156 6.18 18.15 17.06
C THR A 156 7.25 17.10 17.29
N SER A 157 7.64 16.35 16.26
CA SER A 157 8.64 15.28 16.38
C SER A 157 9.96 15.58 15.66
N GLY A 158 9.96 16.53 14.71
CA GLY A 158 11.09 16.74 13.81
C GLY A 158 11.26 15.65 12.74
N HIS A 159 10.33 14.67 12.64
CA HIS A 159 10.42 13.53 11.73
C HIS A 159 9.18 13.45 10.85
N ALA A 160 9.39 13.41 9.53
CA ALA A 160 8.32 13.14 8.57
C ALA A 160 8.01 11.63 8.53
N PRO A 161 6.73 11.23 8.39
CA PRO A 161 6.39 9.87 8.02
C PRO A 161 7.03 9.49 6.69
N ALA A 162 7.59 8.28 6.56
CA ALA A 162 8.15 7.81 5.30
C ALA A 162 7.06 7.61 4.23
N VAL A 163 5.85 7.22 4.66
CA VAL A 163 4.70 6.91 3.80
C VAL A 163 3.43 7.48 4.42
N ASN A 164 2.54 8.03 3.58
CA ASN A 164 1.12 8.19 3.93
C ASN A 164 0.29 7.30 3.00
N GLN A 165 -0.30 6.24 3.57
CA GLN A 165 -1.17 5.33 2.83
C GLN A 165 -2.59 5.87 2.82
N VAL A 166 -3.14 6.17 1.65
CA VAL A 166 -4.44 6.85 1.49
C VAL A 166 -5.34 6.11 0.52
N HIS A 167 -6.65 6.35 0.61
CA HIS A 167 -7.57 5.89 -0.41
C HIS A 167 -7.32 6.68 -1.69
N TRP A 168 -6.87 5.99 -2.75
CA TRP A 168 -6.52 6.64 -4.00
C TRP A 168 -7.04 5.87 -5.20
N ASP A 169 -7.68 6.59 -6.10
CA ASP A 169 -8.19 6.12 -7.38
C ASP A 169 -8.37 7.33 -8.33
N PRO A 170 -8.64 7.15 -9.61
CA PRO A 170 -8.79 8.26 -10.56
C PRO A 170 -9.82 9.32 -10.13
N ALA A 171 -10.91 8.91 -9.47
CA ALA A 171 -11.93 9.86 -9.03
C ALA A 171 -11.50 10.72 -7.83
N ARG A 172 -10.44 10.32 -7.12
CA ARG A 172 -9.82 11.01 -5.97
C ARG A 172 -8.50 11.68 -6.32
N TYR A 173 -8.15 11.68 -7.60
CA TYR A 173 -6.92 12.33 -8.04
C TYR A 173 -6.90 13.81 -7.66
N ASP A 174 -5.82 14.22 -7.02
CA ASP A 174 -5.56 15.60 -6.65
C ASP A 174 -4.04 15.87 -6.71
N PRO A 175 -3.57 16.59 -7.75
CA PRO A 175 -2.16 16.88 -7.93
C PRO A 175 -1.58 17.77 -6.81
N VAL A 176 -2.41 18.55 -6.13
CA VAL A 176 -1.97 19.38 -5.00
C VAL A 176 -1.59 18.50 -3.81
N VAL A 177 -2.39 17.46 -3.55
CA VAL A 177 -2.09 16.48 -2.49
C VAL A 177 -0.78 15.74 -2.81
N LEU A 178 -0.54 15.35 -4.06
CA LEU A 178 0.72 14.70 -4.44
C LEU A 178 1.92 15.63 -4.26
N ALA A 179 1.83 16.87 -4.73
CA ALA A 179 2.87 17.88 -4.56
C ALA A 179 3.16 18.14 -3.07
N ASP A 180 2.10 18.29 -2.26
CA ASP A 180 2.21 18.49 -0.81
C ASP A 180 2.96 17.35 -0.11
N HIS A 181 2.76 16.10 -0.53
CA HIS A 181 3.49 14.95 0.01
C HIS A 181 4.95 14.95 -0.46
N ALA A 182 5.18 15.20 -1.75
CA ALA A 182 6.53 15.27 -2.33
C ALA A 182 7.40 16.34 -1.66
N ASP A 183 6.86 17.54 -1.41
CA ASP A 183 7.54 18.65 -0.73
C ASP A 183 7.99 18.28 0.70
N ARG A 184 7.32 17.33 1.33
CA ARG A 184 7.65 16.79 2.67
C ARG A 184 8.53 15.55 2.63
N GLY A 185 8.86 15.03 1.45
CA GLY A 185 9.58 13.77 1.29
C GLY A 185 8.77 12.54 1.72
N ILE A 186 7.44 12.61 1.64
CA ILE A 186 6.53 11.55 2.06
C ILE A 186 6.04 10.79 0.82
N ALA A 187 6.30 9.49 0.74
CA ALA A 187 5.76 8.66 -0.33
C ALA A 187 4.24 8.45 -0.17
N VAL A 188 3.51 8.49 -1.29
CA VAL A 188 2.08 8.20 -1.32
C VAL A 188 1.88 6.72 -1.69
N GLU A 189 1.07 6.03 -0.89
CA GLU A 189 0.64 4.67 -1.17
C GLU A 189 -0.89 4.59 -1.27
N GLY A 190 -1.40 4.19 -2.45
CA GLY A 190 -2.82 4.10 -2.75
C GLY A 190 -3.42 2.74 -2.38
N TYR A 191 -4.36 2.72 -1.42
CA TYR A 191 -5.16 1.52 -1.15
C TYR A 191 -6.52 1.57 -1.83
N SER A 192 -7.12 0.38 -2.05
CA SER A 192 -8.43 0.19 -2.71
C SER A 192 -8.51 0.79 -4.14
N PRO A 193 -7.48 0.71 -4.98
CA PRO A 193 -7.38 1.44 -6.24
C PRO A 193 -8.49 1.10 -7.25
N LEU A 194 -9.10 -0.08 -7.12
CA LEU A 194 -10.10 -0.60 -8.06
C LEU A 194 -11.50 -0.68 -7.46
N ARG A 195 -11.66 -0.42 -6.17
CA ARG A 195 -12.92 -0.67 -5.46
C ARG A 195 -14.04 0.28 -5.87
N ASP A 196 -13.72 1.56 -5.90
CA ASP A 196 -14.69 2.64 -6.18
C ASP A 196 -14.48 3.24 -7.59
N THR A 197 -13.53 2.67 -8.35
CA THR A 197 -13.26 3.05 -9.73
C THR A 197 -14.31 2.43 -10.66
N ARG A 198 -14.89 3.24 -11.53
CA ARG A 198 -15.77 2.78 -12.59
C ARG A 198 -14.93 2.14 -13.70
N LEU A 199 -14.64 0.85 -13.57
CA LEU A 199 -13.86 0.11 -14.57
C LEU A 199 -14.54 0.01 -15.94
N ASP A 200 -15.82 0.32 -16.03
CA ASP A 200 -16.64 0.44 -17.23
C ASP A 200 -16.69 1.87 -17.79
N ASP A 201 -15.88 2.79 -17.27
CA ASP A 201 -15.78 4.16 -17.77
C ASP A 201 -15.28 4.15 -19.24
N PRO A 202 -15.93 4.87 -20.16
CA PRO A 202 -15.55 4.90 -21.58
C PRO A 202 -14.10 5.30 -21.84
N VAL A 203 -13.53 6.20 -21.02
CA VAL A 203 -12.11 6.60 -21.13
C VAL A 203 -11.21 5.42 -20.84
N LEU A 204 -11.44 4.73 -19.70
CA LEU A 204 -10.65 3.56 -19.30
C LEU A 204 -10.80 2.42 -20.31
N MET A 205 -12.02 2.16 -20.78
CA MET A 205 -12.29 1.11 -21.79
C MET A 205 -11.59 1.38 -23.12
N THR A 206 -11.59 2.63 -23.59
CA THR A 206 -10.92 3.03 -24.83
C THR A 206 -9.41 2.84 -24.73
N ILE A 207 -8.80 3.28 -23.62
CA ILE A 207 -7.36 3.12 -23.39
C ILE A 207 -6.99 1.63 -23.29
N ALA A 208 -7.76 0.86 -22.54
CA ALA A 208 -7.53 -0.57 -22.34
C ALA A 208 -7.59 -1.35 -23.66
N ALA A 209 -8.62 -1.07 -24.50
CA ALA A 209 -8.78 -1.69 -25.82
C ALA A 209 -7.61 -1.33 -26.76
N GLY A 210 -7.17 -0.08 -26.76
CA GLY A 210 -6.04 0.38 -27.58
C GLY A 210 -4.70 -0.25 -27.19
N LEU A 211 -4.53 -0.60 -25.92
CA LEU A 211 -3.30 -1.22 -25.39
C LEU A 211 -3.38 -2.75 -25.31
N GLY A 212 -4.56 -3.35 -25.53
CA GLY A 212 -4.77 -4.80 -25.39
C GLY A 212 -4.68 -5.31 -23.96
N VAL A 213 -5.02 -4.46 -22.97
CA VAL A 213 -4.96 -4.78 -21.54
C VAL A 213 -6.34 -4.60 -20.87
N THR A 214 -6.47 -4.95 -19.60
CA THR A 214 -7.69 -4.72 -18.83
C THR A 214 -7.77 -3.29 -18.31
N THR A 215 -8.97 -2.77 -18.07
CA THR A 215 -9.17 -1.47 -17.41
C THR A 215 -8.57 -1.41 -16.02
N ALA A 216 -8.53 -2.54 -15.29
CA ALA A 216 -7.84 -2.65 -14.01
C ALA A 216 -6.33 -2.40 -14.16
N GLN A 217 -5.68 -3.00 -15.16
CA GLN A 217 -4.27 -2.75 -15.44
C GLN A 217 -4.00 -1.29 -15.82
N VAL A 218 -4.88 -0.66 -16.62
CA VAL A 218 -4.79 0.77 -16.95
C VAL A 218 -4.79 1.62 -15.68
N VAL A 219 -5.73 1.39 -14.76
CA VAL A 219 -5.81 2.13 -13.49
C VAL A 219 -4.58 1.90 -12.63
N LEU A 220 -4.12 0.65 -12.49
CA LEU A 220 -2.92 0.35 -11.70
C LEU A 220 -1.66 0.96 -12.31
N ARG A 221 -1.53 0.92 -13.64
CA ARG A 221 -0.41 1.56 -14.34
C ARG A 221 -0.43 3.08 -14.15
N TRP A 222 -1.60 3.71 -14.20
CA TRP A 222 -1.79 5.13 -13.95
C TRP A 222 -1.25 5.57 -12.57
N HIS A 223 -1.44 4.76 -11.51
CA HIS A 223 -0.81 5.05 -10.22
C HIS A 223 0.72 5.15 -10.34
N LEU A 224 1.33 4.19 -11.06
CA LEU A 224 2.78 4.16 -11.22
C LEU A 224 3.31 5.34 -12.05
N GLU A 225 2.54 5.85 -13.03
CA GLU A 225 2.90 7.06 -13.81
C GLU A 225 2.86 8.34 -12.94
N HIS A 226 2.19 8.31 -11.81
CA HIS A 226 2.16 9.38 -10.80
C HIS A 226 3.08 9.12 -9.60
N ASP A 227 4.02 8.19 -9.72
CA ASP A 227 4.93 7.78 -8.63
C ASP A 227 4.19 7.33 -7.35
N ILE A 228 2.96 6.82 -7.49
CA ILE A 228 2.15 6.31 -6.39
C ILE A 228 2.34 4.81 -6.26
N THR A 229 2.82 4.35 -5.11
CA THR A 229 2.80 2.93 -4.76
C THR A 229 1.35 2.48 -4.62
N VAL A 230 1.01 1.29 -5.16
CA VAL A 230 -0.38 0.81 -5.18
C VAL A 230 -0.49 -0.62 -4.66
N ILE A 231 -1.52 -0.89 -3.85
CA ILE A 231 -1.73 -2.19 -3.18
C ILE A 231 -3.09 -2.82 -3.53
N PRO A 232 -3.28 -3.26 -4.79
CA PRO A 232 -4.49 -4.00 -5.17
C PRO A 232 -4.63 -5.30 -4.38
N LYS A 233 -5.89 -5.71 -4.14
CA LYS A 233 -6.24 -6.96 -3.46
C LYS A 233 -7.08 -7.86 -4.37
N SER A 234 -6.74 -9.14 -4.41
CA SER A 234 -7.60 -10.18 -5.01
C SER A 234 -7.49 -11.49 -4.23
N ALA A 235 -8.54 -12.32 -4.29
CA ALA A 235 -8.52 -13.70 -3.87
C ALA A 235 -8.41 -14.69 -5.05
N HIS A 236 -8.37 -14.17 -6.29
CA HIS A 236 -8.36 -14.96 -7.53
C HIS A 236 -6.95 -14.93 -8.14
N PRO A 237 -6.28 -16.08 -8.31
CA PRO A 237 -4.91 -16.13 -8.83
C PRO A 237 -4.73 -15.41 -10.17
N ASP A 238 -5.66 -15.58 -11.11
CA ASP A 238 -5.58 -14.91 -12.42
C ASP A 238 -5.59 -13.39 -12.30
N ARG A 239 -6.41 -12.82 -11.40
CA ARG A 239 -6.44 -11.38 -11.15
C ARG A 239 -5.19 -10.91 -10.39
N ILE A 240 -4.64 -11.74 -9.50
CA ILE A 240 -3.39 -11.44 -8.80
C ILE A 240 -2.27 -11.33 -9.83
N ALA A 241 -2.15 -12.27 -10.75
CA ALA A 241 -1.16 -12.26 -11.81
C ALA A 241 -1.37 -11.08 -12.78
N ALA A 242 -2.60 -10.82 -13.21
CA ALA A 242 -2.90 -9.70 -14.12
C ALA A 242 -2.61 -8.33 -13.48
N ASN A 243 -2.86 -8.16 -12.17
CA ASN A 243 -2.64 -6.89 -11.49
C ASN A 243 -1.16 -6.49 -11.38
N ILE A 244 -0.22 -7.43 -11.42
CA ILE A 244 1.22 -7.11 -11.42
C ILE A 244 1.79 -7.01 -12.82
N ASP A 245 1.10 -7.49 -13.83
CA ASP A 245 1.54 -7.43 -15.23
C ASP A 245 1.27 -6.04 -15.84
N LEU A 246 2.07 -5.07 -15.42
CA LEU A 246 1.91 -3.65 -15.73
C LEU A 246 3.09 -3.08 -16.56
N PHE A 247 4.14 -3.86 -16.80
CA PHE A 247 5.40 -3.34 -17.34
C PHE A 247 5.58 -3.62 -18.84
N GLY A 248 4.62 -4.33 -19.45
CA GLY A 248 4.57 -4.57 -20.89
C GLY A 248 3.99 -3.42 -21.71
N PHE A 249 3.50 -2.36 -21.07
CA PHE A 249 2.92 -1.18 -21.71
C PHE A 249 3.16 0.09 -20.89
N THR A 250 2.96 1.26 -21.50
CA THR A 250 3.03 2.58 -20.83
C THR A 250 1.80 3.39 -21.22
N LEU A 251 1.41 4.35 -20.40
CA LEU A 251 0.42 5.34 -20.75
C LEU A 251 1.09 6.54 -21.40
N THR A 252 0.52 7.04 -22.49
CA THR A 252 0.95 8.33 -23.04
C THR A 252 0.52 9.48 -22.13
N PRO A 253 1.19 10.65 -22.17
CA PRO A 253 0.76 11.81 -21.39
C PRO A 253 -0.70 12.21 -21.62
N ALA A 254 -1.22 12.04 -22.86
CA ALA A 254 -2.61 12.30 -23.16
C ALA A 254 -3.57 11.30 -22.52
N GLN A 255 -3.18 10.02 -22.42
CA GLN A 255 -3.96 9.00 -21.73
C GLN A 255 -3.96 9.22 -20.23
N THR A 256 -2.81 9.56 -19.65
CA THR A 256 -2.70 9.89 -18.21
C THR A 256 -3.59 11.10 -17.89
N ALA A 257 -3.49 12.19 -18.66
CA ALA A 257 -4.34 13.37 -18.47
C ALA A 257 -5.83 13.09 -18.64
N ALA A 258 -6.21 12.18 -19.55
CA ALA A 258 -7.61 11.77 -19.72
C ALA A 258 -8.13 11.00 -18.49
N ILE A 259 -7.28 10.20 -17.83
CA ILE A 259 -7.63 9.52 -16.58
C ILE A 259 -7.67 10.54 -15.41
N ASP A 260 -6.75 11.49 -15.37
CA ASP A 260 -6.74 12.58 -14.37
C ASP A 260 -8.03 13.39 -14.38
N ALA A 261 -8.58 13.62 -15.60
CA ALA A 261 -9.83 14.32 -15.78
C ALA A 261 -11.08 13.58 -15.22
N LEU A 262 -10.93 12.32 -14.80
CA LEU A 262 -11.98 11.60 -14.06
C LEU A 262 -12.11 12.07 -12.61
N ALA A 263 -11.23 12.94 -12.13
CA ALA A 263 -11.29 13.52 -10.80
C ALA A 263 -12.66 14.15 -10.52
N GLY A 264 -13.23 13.84 -9.35
CA GLY A 264 -14.56 14.33 -8.93
C GLY A 264 -15.76 13.63 -9.57
N THR A 265 -15.55 12.67 -10.50
CA THR A 265 -16.63 11.94 -11.17
C THR A 265 -17.19 10.76 -10.34
N SER A 266 -16.62 10.50 -9.15
CA SER A 266 -17.10 9.42 -8.30
C SER A 266 -18.59 9.61 -7.96
N ASN A 267 -19.33 8.53 -8.06
CA ASN A 267 -20.67 8.45 -7.51
C ASN A 267 -20.57 8.73 -5.99
N ARG A 268 -20.77 9.98 -5.57
CA ARG A 268 -20.70 10.40 -4.16
C ARG A 268 -21.87 9.79 -3.39
N GLY A 269 -21.78 8.50 -3.10
CA GLY A 269 -22.78 7.72 -2.42
C GLY A 269 -22.26 6.94 -1.20
N HIS A 270 -20.97 7.11 -0.82
CA HIS A 270 -20.52 6.54 0.45
C HIS A 270 -19.71 7.57 1.22
N PRO A 271 -20.19 8.01 2.39
CA PRO A 271 -19.38 8.77 3.33
C PRO A 271 -18.15 7.91 3.69
N ALA A 272 -17.00 8.55 3.90
CA ALA A 272 -15.80 7.91 4.44
C ALA A 272 -16.23 7.06 5.66
N GLY A 273 -16.40 5.77 5.41
CA GLY A 273 -16.95 4.83 6.40
C GLY A 273 -15.91 4.48 7.43
N HIS A 274 -16.30 4.66 8.61
CA HIS A 274 -15.76 4.36 9.93
C HIS A 274 -15.08 3.00 10.06
#